data_a7bac283de022a880d0330c932a020ef
#
_entry.id   a7bac283de022a880d0330c932a020ef
#
_cell.length_a   1.000
_cell.length_b   1.000
_cell.length_c   1.000
_cell.angle_alpha   90.00
_cell.angle_beta   90.00
_cell.angle_gamma   90.00
#
_symmetry.space_group_name_H-M   'P 1'
#
loop_
_entity.id
_entity.type
_entity.pdbx_description
1 polymer ?
#
loop_
_entity_poly.entity_id
_entity_poly.type
_entity_poly.pdbx_seq_one_letter_code
_entity_poly.pdbx_strand_id
1 'polypeptide(L)'
;NKGSGFVKLVDKDSGHEKTVSFLPETYELSVEDFNPNGINGKPYAGLYRTGGRALDLKTNWLDGGAMNNSSYEGVAVSTEGEAYESVRLRSVDKPQEILSRSGWIAFVQKYFFAALLGSKDYIYNYYVLPENSGVYRMGYTVESSIDGGMVYGHKHRLFVGPKVRKDLMQRSDNLELAIDM
;
A
#
# COMPACT_ATOMS: atom_id res chain seq x y z
N ASN A 1 -13.03 24.61 12.15
CA ASN A 1 -12.29 23.41 12.59
C ASN A 1 -12.88 22.20 11.87
N LYS A 2 -12.25 21.79 10.74
CA LYS A 2 -12.49 20.47 10.15
C LYS A 2 -11.78 19.46 11.05
N GLY A 3 -12.52 18.80 11.95
CA GLY A 3 -11.98 17.84 12.89
C GLY A 3 -11.48 16.59 12.15
N SER A 4 -10.34 16.04 12.58
CA SER A 4 -9.91 14.70 12.22
C SER A 4 -10.97 13.71 12.74
N GLY A 5 -11.54 12.90 11.83
CA GLY A 5 -12.45 11.81 12.20
C GLY A 5 -11.66 10.54 12.50
N PHE A 6 -12.10 9.76 13.46
CA PHE A 6 -11.57 8.42 13.69
C PHE A 6 -12.68 7.44 14.03
N VAL A 7 -12.41 6.17 13.75
CA VAL A 7 -13.25 5.04 14.18
C VAL A 7 -12.38 4.09 14.98
N LYS A 8 -12.84 3.75 16.18
CA LYS A 8 -12.17 2.76 17.03
C LYS A 8 -13.02 1.50 17.10
N LEU A 9 -12.41 0.39 16.76
CA LEU A 9 -12.96 -0.95 16.89
C LEU A 9 -12.27 -1.63 18.07
N VAL A 10 -13.03 -2.30 18.90
CA VAL A 10 -12.51 -3.01 20.08
C VAL A 10 -13.10 -4.41 20.08
N ASP A 11 -12.22 -5.40 20.06
CA ASP A 11 -12.60 -6.78 20.36
C ASP A 11 -12.70 -6.94 21.88
N LYS A 12 -13.90 -7.23 22.36
CA LYS A 12 -14.19 -7.31 23.80
C LYS A 12 -13.55 -8.52 24.48
N ASP A 13 -13.29 -9.57 23.72
CA ASP A 13 -12.76 -10.83 24.27
C ASP A 13 -11.25 -10.78 24.42
N SER A 14 -10.55 -10.23 23.46
CA SER A 14 -9.08 -10.14 23.45
C SER A 14 -8.54 -8.79 23.96
N GLY A 15 -9.38 -7.74 23.99
CA GLY A 15 -8.94 -6.37 24.23
C GLY A 15 -8.16 -5.76 23.07
N HIS A 16 -8.14 -6.41 21.91
CA HIS A 16 -7.50 -5.88 20.71
C HIS A 16 -8.24 -4.64 20.21
N GLU A 17 -7.50 -3.59 19.94
CA GLU A 17 -8.03 -2.33 19.45
C GLU A 17 -7.47 -2.01 18.06
N LYS A 18 -8.35 -1.55 17.17
CA LYS A 18 -7.96 -1.00 15.87
C LYS A 18 -8.55 0.40 15.72
N THR A 19 -7.70 1.39 15.54
CA THR A 19 -8.11 2.77 15.35
C THR A 19 -7.80 3.20 13.91
N VAL A 20 -8.85 3.55 13.17
CA VAL A 20 -8.74 4.11 11.82
C VAL A 20 -8.96 5.60 11.89
N SER A 21 -7.99 6.40 11.46
CA SER A 21 -8.04 7.85 11.47
C SER A 21 -7.92 8.41 10.06
N PHE A 22 -8.74 9.42 9.77
CA PHE A 22 -8.72 10.17 8.53
C PHE A 22 -7.96 11.47 8.73
N LEU A 23 -6.95 11.72 7.91
CA LEU A 23 -6.23 12.98 7.87
C LEU A 23 -6.93 13.91 6.88
N PRO A 24 -7.60 15.00 7.35
CA PRO A 24 -8.32 15.91 6.47
C PRO A 24 -7.43 16.45 5.35
N GLU A 25 -7.99 16.54 4.13
CA GLU A 25 -7.35 17.13 2.95
C GLU A 25 -6.08 16.42 2.46
N THR A 26 -5.87 15.14 2.84
CA THR A 26 -4.61 14.45 2.55
C THR A 26 -4.73 13.16 1.76
N TYR A 27 -5.92 12.65 1.50
CA TYR A 27 -6.12 11.29 0.94
C TYR A 27 -5.39 10.18 1.72
N GLU A 28 -5.04 10.45 2.99
CA GLU A 28 -4.30 9.51 3.82
C GLU A 28 -5.16 9.02 4.98
N LEU A 29 -5.08 7.72 5.21
CA LEU A 29 -5.64 7.01 6.35
C LEU A 29 -4.49 6.51 7.21
N SER A 30 -4.63 6.56 8.52
CA SER A 30 -3.80 5.78 9.41
C SER A 30 -4.62 4.70 10.12
N VAL A 31 -4.04 3.51 10.24
CA VAL A 31 -4.63 2.40 10.97
C VAL A 31 -3.64 1.98 12.05
N GLU A 32 -4.04 2.18 13.29
CA GLU A 32 -3.25 1.77 14.45
C GLU A 32 -3.84 0.48 15.03
N ASP A 33 -3.01 -0.54 15.11
CA ASP A 33 -3.34 -1.80 15.77
C ASP A 33 -2.65 -1.85 17.13
N PHE A 34 -3.42 -2.11 18.18
CA PHE A 34 -2.92 -2.28 19.53
C PHE A 34 -3.50 -3.53 20.17
N ASN A 35 -2.65 -4.38 20.73
CA ASN A 35 -3.07 -5.54 21.51
C ASN A 35 -2.39 -5.49 22.88
N PRO A 36 -3.16 -5.36 23.98
CA PRO A 36 -2.59 -5.28 25.33
C PRO A 36 -1.83 -6.55 25.75
N ASN A 37 -2.14 -7.69 25.15
CA ASN A 37 -1.49 -8.98 25.42
C ASN A 37 -0.28 -9.26 24.49
N GLY A 38 0.15 -8.25 23.72
CA GLY A 38 1.14 -8.41 22.66
C GLY A 38 0.51 -8.91 21.35
N ILE A 39 1.20 -8.67 20.25
CA ILE A 39 0.77 -9.16 18.94
C ILE A 39 1.33 -10.57 18.75
N ASN A 40 0.45 -11.56 18.64
CA ASN A 40 0.83 -12.89 18.18
C ASN A 40 1.12 -12.84 16.67
N GLY A 41 2.37 -12.57 16.32
CA GLY A 41 2.81 -12.46 14.95
C GLY A 41 3.32 -11.06 14.58
N LYS A 42 3.72 -10.90 13.32
CA LYS A 42 4.21 -9.64 12.80
C LYS A 42 3.04 -8.76 12.37
N PRO A 43 3.03 -7.45 12.69
CA PRO A 43 2.04 -6.53 12.14
C PRO A 43 2.12 -6.54 10.61
N TYR A 44 0.97 -6.49 9.96
CA TYR A 44 0.90 -6.49 8.48
C TYR A 44 -0.19 -5.57 7.97
N ALA A 45 -0.01 -5.09 6.75
CA ALA A 45 -1.04 -4.42 5.98
C ALA A 45 -1.04 -4.95 4.55
N GLY A 46 -2.22 -5.09 3.96
CA GLY A 46 -2.35 -5.58 2.61
C GLY A 46 -3.55 -5.00 1.89
N LEU A 47 -3.41 -4.86 0.58
CA LEU A 47 -4.45 -4.45 -0.34
C LEU A 47 -4.69 -5.55 -1.36
N TYR A 48 -5.94 -5.70 -1.78
CA TYR A 48 -6.35 -6.67 -2.80
C TYR A 48 -6.77 -5.95 -4.06
N ARG A 49 -6.43 -6.51 -5.20
CA ARG A 49 -6.90 -6.07 -6.51
C ARG A 49 -7.25 -7.27 -7.38
N THR A 50 -8.40 -7.21 -8.03
CA THR A 50 -8.72 -8.12 -9.11
C THR A 50 -7.92 -7.75 -10.34
N GLY A 51 -7.18 -8.71 -10.90
CA GLY A 51 -6.40 -8.51 -12.12
C GLY A 51 -7.30 -8.17 -13.31
N GLY A 52 -6.87 -7.18 -14.08
CA GLY A 52 -7.64 -6.41 -15.04
C GLY A 52 -8.22 -7.10 -16.27
N ARG A 53 -8.44 -8.41 -16.32
CA ARG A 53 -9.15 -8.99 -17.48
C ARG A 53 -10.62 -8.60 -17.58
N ALA A 54 -11.28 -8.29 -16.45
CA ALA A 54 -12.68 -7.90 -16.44
C ALA A 54 -12.89 -6.40 -16.71
N LEU A 55 -11.87 -5.57 -16.47
CA LEU A 55 -11.90 -4.12 -16.75
C LEU A 55 -11.45 -3.81 -18.18
N ASP A 56 -10.55 -4.59 -18.76
CA ASP A 56 -10.08 -4.42 -20.14
C ASP A 56 -11.18 -4.60 -21.21
N LEU A 57 -12.23 -5.35 -20.90
CA LEU A 57 -13.31 -5.60 -21.87
C LEU A 57 -14.36 -4.48 -21.95
N LYS A 58 -14.43 -3.59 -20.96
CA LYS A 58 -15.45 -2.53 -20.92
C LYS A 58 -14.95 -1.14 -21.27
N THR A 59 -13.66 -0.88 -21.21
CA THR A 59 -13.08 0.44 -21.52
C THR A 59 -12.62 0.56 -22.97
N ASN A 60 -12.32 -0.53 -23.66
CA ASN A 60 -11.82 -0.47 -25.04
C ASN A 60 -12.81 0.02 -26.10
N TRP A 61 -14.10 0.05 -25.81
CA TRP A 61 -15.09 0.56 -26.79
C TRP A 61 -15.45 2.04 -26.58
N LEU A 62 -15.21 2.59 -25.38
CA LEU A 62 -15.45 3.99 -25.06
C LEU A 62 -14.26 4.91 -25.42
N ASP A 63 -13.07 4.38 -25.49
CA ASP A 63 -11.85 5.12 -25.84
C ASP A 63 -11.52 5.08 -27.33
N GLY A 64 -12.51 5.00 -28.23
CA GLY A 64 -12.38 5.18 -29.68
C GLY A 64 -11.05 4.73 -30.25
N GLY A 65 -10.85 3.44 -30.35
CA GLY A 65 -9.68 2.72 -30.81
C GLY A 65 -8.59 3.54 -31.49
N ALA A 66 -7.45 3.59 -30.93
CA ALA A 66 -6.18 4.05 -31.45
C ALA A 66 -5.57 5.23 -30.69
N MET A 67 -5.02 4.92 -29.53
CA MET A 67 -3.71 5.40 -29.14
C MET A 67 -3.29 4.58 -27.94
N ASN A 68 -2.23 3.78 -28.14
CA ASN A 68 -1.51 3.05 -27.12
C ASN A 68 -0.87 4.04 -26.11
N ASN A 69 -1.69 4.73 -25.35
CA ASN A 69 -1.28 5.35 -24.12
C ASN A 69 -1.50 4.30 -23.04
N SER A 70 -0.68 3.25 -23.07
CA SER A 70 -0.62 2.22 -22.06
C SER A 70 -0.05 2.85 -20.80
N SER A 71 -0.88 3.59 -20.08
CA SER A 71 -0.53 3.95 -18.71
C SER A 71 -0.29 2.66 -17.96
N TYR A 72 0.84 2.60 -17.28
CA TYR A 72 1.21 1.44 -16.47
C TYR A 72 0.12 1.17 -15.42
N GLU A 73 -0.34 -0.07 -15.41
CA GLU A 73 -1.21 -0.58 -14.36
C GLU A 73 -0.55 -1.81 -13.73
N GLY A 74 -0.19 -1.70 -12.46
CA GLY A 74 0.52 -2.76 -11.78
C GLY A 74 0.84 -2.43 -10.34
N VAL A 75 1.88 -3.04 -9.83
CA VAL A 75 2.45 -2.73 -8.52
C VAL A 75 3.75 -1.97 -8.73
N ALA A 76 3.93 -0.92 -7.95
CA ALA A 76 5.20 -0.23 -7.81
C ALA A 76 5.69 -0.36 -6.36
N VAL A 77 6.99 -0.48 -6.18
CA VAL A 77 7.64 -0.54 -4.88
C VAL A 77 8.84 0.40 -4.86
N SER A 78 9.05 1.06 -3.74
CA SER A 78 10.26 1.81 -3.44
C SER A 78 10.90 1.23 -2.19
N THR A 79 12.20 1.04 -2.25
CA THR A 79 13.00 0.48 -1.16
C THR A 79 14.22 1.35 -0.91
N GLU A 80 14.99 1.05 0.12
CA GLU A 80 16.25 1.74 0.39
C GLU A 80 17.28 1.54 -0.75
N GLY A 81 17.27 0.36 -1.37
CA GLY A 81 18.21 0.03 -2.45
C GLY A 81 17.77 0.48 -3.84
N GLU A 82 16.47 0.61 -4.07
CA GLU A 82 15.88 0.96 -5.36
C GLU A 82 14.77 1.97 -5.19
N ALA A 83 14.98 3.19 -5.71
CA ALA A 83 14.04 4.30 -5.56
C ALA A 83 12.66 4.00 -6.17
N TYR A 84 12.64 3.18 -7.23
CA TYR A 84 11.41 2.80 -7.91
C TYR A 84 11.60 1.51 -8.71
N GLU A 85 10.77 0.51 -8.41
CA GLU A 85 10.67 -0.72 -9.19
C GLU A 85 9.20 -0.98 -9.54
N SER A 86 8.93 -1.39 -10.77
CA SER A 86 7.58 -1.70 -11.23
C SER A 86 7.41 -3.19 -11.48
N VAL A 87 6.33 -3.75 -10.94
CA VAL A 87 5.97 -5.16 -11.09
C VAL A 87 4.67 -5.27 -11.89
N ARG A 88 4.75 -5.82 -13.10
CA ARG A 88 3.56 -6.09 -13.91
C ARG A 88 2.81 -7.27 -13.33
N LEU A 89 1.58 -7.07 -12.89
CA LEU A 89 0.77 -8.12 -12.26
C LEU A 89 0.66 -9.39 -13.11
N ARG A 90 0.52 -9.24 -14.44
CA ARG A 90 0.42 -10.38 -15.37
C ARG A 90 1.65 -11.29 -15.40
N SER A 91 2.80 -10.82 -14.90
CA SER A 91 4.05 -11.59 -14.84
C SER A 91 4.33 -12.18 -13.46
N VAL A 92 3.43 -11.99 -12.50
CA VAL A 92 3.58 -12.50 -11.13
C VAL A 92 2.93 -13.87 -11.04
N ASP A 93 3.72 -14.91 -11.25
CA ASP A 93 3.28 -16.32 -11.15
C ASP A 93 3.54 -16.90 -9.74
N LYS A 94 4.43 -16.28 -8.99
CA LYS A 94 4.87 -16.72 -7.66
C LYS A 94 4.95 -15.52 -6.71
N PRO A 95 4.86 -15.76 -5.40
CA PRO A 95 5.14 -14.74 -4.41
C PRO A 95 6.46 -14.02 -4.68
N GLN A 96 6.42 -12.69 -4.65
CA GLN A 96 7.61 -11.83 -4.71
C GLN A 96 7.70 -11.08 -3.39
N GLU A 97 8.88 -11.06 -2.81
CA GLU A 97 9.13 -10.45 -1.51
C GLU A 97 10.44 -9.65 -1.55
N ILE A 98 10.42 -8.47 -0.92
CA ILE A 98 11.57 -7.56 -0.86
C ILE A 98 11.71 -7.03 0.56
N LEU A 99 12.84 -7.34 1.20
CA LEU A 99 13.17 -6.81 2.52
C LEU A 99 13.79 -5.42 2.39
N SER A 100 13.26 -4.45 3.12
CA SER A 100 13.77 -3.07 3.11
C SER A 100 13.50 -2.32 4.40
N ARG A 101 14.36 -1.35 4.69
CA ARG A 101 14.06 -0.28 5.65
C ARG A 101 13.21 0.76 4.93
N SER A 102 12.16 1.26 5.59
CA SER A 102 11.27 2.24 4.98
C SER A 102 10.74 1.85 3.59
N GLY A 103 10.34 2.82 2.80
CA GLY A 103 9.83 2.63 1.46
C GLY A 103 8.31 2.60 1.39
N TRP A 104 7.79 2.14 0.28
CA TRP A 104 6.36 2.00 0.05
C TRP A 104 6.07 0.97 -1.02
N ILE A 105 4.85 0.44 -1.02
CA ILE A 105 4.32 -0.41 -2.07
C ILE A 105 2.94 0.09 -2.49
N ALA A 106 2.65 0.12 -3.79
CA ALA A 106 1.43 0.71 -4.32
C ALA A 106 0.82 -0.07 -5.47
N PHE A 107 -0.51 -0.16 -5.52
CA PHE A 107 -1.24 -0.40 -6.76
C PHE A 107 -1.34 0.90 -7.55
N VAL A 108 -0.80 0.89 -8.75
CA VAL A 108 -0.76 2.04 -9.65
C VAL A 108 -1.79 1.89 -10.75
N GLN A 109 -2.56 2.94 -10.99
CA GLN A 109 -3.51 3.08 -12.10
C GLN A 109 -3.23 4.37 -12.86
N LYS A 110 -3.93 4.58 -13.96
CA LYS A 110 -3.74 5.75 -14.84
C LYS A 110 -3.73 7.10 -14.08
N TYR A 111 -4.73 7.35 -13.24
CA TYR A 111 -4.91 8.64 -12.56
C TYR A 111 -4.81 8.56 -11.05
N PHE A 112 -4.94 7.37 -10.50
CA PHE A 112 -5.01 7.12 -9.06
C PHE A 112 -4.05 6.02 -8.66
N PHE A 113 -3.73 5.99 -7.38
CA PHE A 113 -3.03 4.86 -6.79
C PHE A 113 -3.40 4.69 -5.33
N ALA A 114 -3.14 3.49 -4.82
CA ALA A 114 -3.28 3.14 -3.42
C ALA A 114 -1.94 2.64 -2.92
N ALA A 115 -1.32 3.35 -1.98
CA ALA A 115 0.01 3.07 -1.46
C ALA A 115 -0.02 2.81 0.04
N LEU A 116 0.68 1.75 0.46
CA LEU A 116 1.06 1.50 1.84
C LEU A 116 2.44 2.08 2.07
N LEU A 117 2.53 3.01 3.01
CA LEU A 117 3.74 3.80 3.29
C LEU A 117 4.45 3.26 4.53
N GLY A 118 5.72 2.89 4.38
CA GLY A 118 6.59 2.50 5.47
C GLY A 118 7.17 3.71 6.22
N SER A 119 7.59 3.49 7.46
CA SER A 119 8.35 4.44 8.28
C SER A 119 9.84 4.06 8.30
N LYS A 120 10.71 5.03 8.52
CA LYS A 120 12.16 4.79 8.65
C LYS A 120 12.55 4.05 9.94
N ASP A 121 11.59 3.85 10.85
CA ASP A 121 11.82 3.23 12.16
C ASP A 121 11.75 1.70 12.15
N TYR A 122 11.34 1.11 11.01
CA TYR A 122 11.08 -0.32 10.90
C TYR A 122 11.70 -0.94 9.65
N ILE A 123 11.89 -2.26 9.75
CA ILE A 123 12.22 -3.13 8.62
C ILE A 123 10.93 -3.79 8.15
N TYR A 124 10.67 -3.73 6.86
CA TYR A 124 9.48 -4.28 6.21
C TYR A 124 9.87 -5.41 5.25
N ASN A 125 9.02 -6.42 5.16
CA ASN A 125 9.01 -7.36 4.05
C ASN A 125 7.83 -6.98 3.13
N TYR A 126 8.11 -6.28 2.04
CA TYR A 126 7.13 -5.96 1.00
C TYR A 126 6.84 -7.19 0.16
N TYR A 127 5.58 -7.44 -0.15
CA TYR A 127 5.19 -8.61 -0.92
C TYR A 127 4.16 -8.32 -2.00
N VAL A 128 4.23 -9.11 -3.09
CA VAL A 128 3.19 -9.24 -4.11
C VAL A 128 2.85 -10.71 -4.26
N LEU A 129 1.60 -11.07 -3.98
CA LEU A 129 1.12 -12.44 -3.96
C LEU A 129 0.04 -12.63 -5.02
N PRO A 130 0.20 -13.57 -5.97
CA PRO A 130 -0.90 -14.00 -6.82
C PRO A 130 -1.87 -14.86 -5.98
N GLU A 131 -3.13 -14.46 -5.98
CA GLU A 131 -4.22 -15.22 -5.38
C GLU A 131 -5.00 -15.97 -6.47
N ASN A 132 -5.93 -16.82 -6.07
CA ASN A 132 -6.76 -17.55 -7.02
C ASN A 132 -7.62 -16.60 -7.86
N SER A 133 -7.91 -16.98 -9.11
CA SER A 133 -8.86 -16.29 -10.00
C SER A 133 -8.43 -14.89 -10.46
N GLY A 134 -7.13 -14.62 -10.57
CA GLY A 134 -6.62 -13.34 -11.08
C GLY A 134 -6.74 -12.20 -10.09
N VAL A 135 -6.86 -12.50 -8.81
CA VAL A 135 -6.73 -11.54 -7.72
C VAL A 135 -5.27 -11.47 -7.31
N TYR A 136 -4.80 -10.29 -7.02
CA TYR A 136 -3.46 -10.04 -6.48
C TYR A 136 -3.58 -9.36 -5.13
N ARG A 137 -2.75 -9.77 -4.19
CA ARG A 137 -2.56 -9.10 -2.91
C ARG A 137 -1.17 -8.50 -2.87
N MET A 138 -1.07 -7.24 -2.49
CA MET A 138 0.20 -6.61 -2.17
C MET A 138 0.16 -6.03 -0.77
N GLY A 139 1.32 -5.89 -0.16
CA GLY A 139 1.39 -5.31 1.18
C GLY A 139 2.77 -5.44 1.77
N TYR A 140 2.81 -5.37 3.08
CA TYR A 140 4.01 -5.63 3.85
C TYR A 140 3.70 -6.32 5.17
N THR A 141 4.72 -7.00 5.71
CA THR A 141 4.83 -7.35 7.13
C THR A 141 5.91 -6.49 7.77
N VAL A 142 5.71 -6.12 9.04
CA VAL A 142 6.73 -5.43 9.84
C VAL A 142 7.61 -6.48 10.49
N GLU A 143 8.86 -6.54 10.08
CA GLU A 143 9.79 -7.58 10.53
C GLU A 143 10.35 -7.28 11.92
N SER A 144 10.81 -6.05 12.12
CA SER A 144 11.36 -5.57 13.39
C SER A 144 11.41 -4.05 13.40
N SER A 145 11.60 -3.45 14.58
CA SER A 145 12.13 -2.09 14.65
C SER A 145 13.58 -2.07 14.19
N ILE A 146 14.09 -0.90 13.81
CA ILE A 146 15.50 -0.74 13.40
C ILE A 146 16.46 -1.08 14.52
N ASP A 147 16.07 -0.82 15.77
CA ASP A 147 16.84 -1.17 16.96
C ASP A 147 16.80 -2.67 17.33
N GLY A 148 16.12 -3.48 16.51
CA GLY A 148 15.97 -4.92 16.72
C GLY A 148 14.94 -5.30 17.79
N GLY A 149 14.17 -4.33 18.29
CA GLY A 149 13.10 -4.55 19.27
C GLY A 149 11.87 -5.25 18.68
N MET A 150 11.13 -5.94 19.54
CA MET A 150 9.82 -6.50 19.19
C MET A 150 8.80 -5.38 18.94
N VAL A 151 7.97 -5.56 17.93
CA VAL A 151 6.93 -4.61 17.57
C VAL A 151 5.61 -5.03 18.21
N TYR A 152 5.17 -4.32 19.24
CA TYR A 152 3.92 -4.59 19.96
C TYR A 152 2.68 -3.94 19.34
N GLY A 153 2.89 -2.91 18.54
CA GLY A 153 1.85 -2.20 17.81
C GLY A 153 2.47 -1.47 16.62
N HIS A 154 1.67 -1.21 15.61
CA HIS A 154 2.14 -0.52 14.43
C HIS A 154 1.06 0.44 13.89
N LYS A 155 1.53 1.58 13.41
CA LYS A 155 0.69 2.55 12.70
C LYS A 155 0.90 2.41 11.21
N HIS A 156 -0.04 1.73 10.57
CA HIS A 156 -0.06 1.61 9.12
C HIS A 156 -0.54 2.92 8.49
N ARG A 157 0.14 3.37 7.45
CA ARG A 157 -0.24 4.55 6.67
C ARG A 157 -0.66 4.11 5.27
N LEU A 158 -1.86 4.48 4.89
CA LEU A 158 -2.45 4.18 3.58
C LEU A 158 -2.79 5.48 2.88
N PHE A 159 -2.20 5.73 1.73
CA PHE A 159 -2.60 6.78 0.82
C PHE A 159 -3.49 6.20 -0.28
N VAL A 160 -4.66 6.81 -0.53
CA VAL A 160 -5.55 6.46 -1.63
C VAL A 160 -6.02 7.74 -2.31
N GLY A 161 -5.45 8.05 -3.45
CA GLY A 161 -5.75 9.34 -4.08
C GLY A 161 -5.21 9.52 -5.49
N PRO A 162 -5.40 10.72 -6.04
CA PRO A 162 -4.91 11.07 -7.37
C PRO A 162 -3.39 11.24 -7.38
N LYS A 163 -2.80 11.08 -8.57
CA LYS A 163 -1.36 11.28 -8.80
C LYS A 163 -1.03 12.78 -8.91
N VAL A 164 -1.02 13.48 -7.79
CA VAL A 164 -0.64 14.91 -7.72
C VAL A 164 0.76 15.03 -7.14
N ARG A 165 1.74 15.38 -7.97
CA ARG A 165 3.18 15.39 -7.62
C ARG A 165 3.49 16.12 -6.31
N LYS A 166 2.96 17.33 -6.15
CA LYS A 166 3.21 18.14 -4.95
C LYS A 166 2.76 17.46 -3.67
N ASP A 167 1.64 16.76 -3.71
CA ASP A 167 1.09 16.09 -2.53
C ASP A 167 1.91 14.84 -2.19
N LEU A 168 2.40 14.13 -3.21
CA LEU A 168 3.14 12.89 -3.05
C LEU A 168 4.53 13.10 -2.47
N MET A 169 5.26 14.12 -2.94
CA MET A 169 6.59 14.48 -2.42
C MET A 169 6.60 14.74 -0.91
N GLN A 170 5.46 15.14 -0.34
CA GLN A 170 5.32 15.42 1.08
C GLN A 170 4.98 14.19 1.93
N ARG A 171 4.63 13.05 1.31
CA ARG A 171 4.10 11.88 2.01
C ARG A 171 5.14 10.81 2.27
N SER A 172 5.99 10.53 1.31
CA SER A 172 7.08 9.56 1.42
C SER A 172 8.15 9.85 0.39
N ASP A 173 9.37 9.47 0.68
CA ASP A 173 10.49 9.59 -0.25
C ASP A 173 10.17 8.79 -1.53
N ASN A 174 10.45 9.36 -2.69
CA ASN A 174 10.25 8.75 -4.02
C ASN A 174 8.79 8.41 -4.41
N LEU A 175 7.79 8.81 -3.63
CA LEU A 175 6.39 8.49 -3.96
C LEU A 175 5.91 9.18 -5.24
N GLU A 176 6.48 10.36 -5.54
CA GLU A 176 6.22 11.09 -6.78
C GLU A 176 6.67 10.35 -8.05
N LEU A 177 7.60 9.40 -7.94
CA LEU A 177 8.03 8.60 -9.08
C LEU A 177 6.92 7.68 -9.63
N ALA A 178 5.87 7.44 -8.83
CA ALA A 178 4.68 6.71 -9.28
C ALA A 178 3.83 7.48 -10.32
N ILE A 179 4.16 8.75 -10.61
CA ILE A 179 3.40 9.59 -11.55
C ILE A 179 3.87 9.40 -12.99
N ASP A 180 5.16 9.26 -13.22
CA ASP A 180 5.82 9.41 -14.52
C ASP A 180 5.71 8.16 -15.41
N MET A 181 4.57 7.47 -15.35
CA MET A 181 4.34 6.25 -16.12
C MET A 181 3.04 6.23 -16.86
#